data_ed3e034b5642e4181d3a91a189d3c554
#
_entry.id   ed3e034b5642e4181d3a91a189d3c554
#
_cell.length_a   1.000
_cell.length_b   1.000
_cell.length_c   1.000
_cell.angle_alpha   90.00
_cell.angle_beta   90.00
_cell.angle_gamma   90.00
#
_symmetry.space_group_name_H-M   'P 1'
#
loop_
_entity.id
_entity.type
_entity.pdbx_description
1 polymer ?
#
loop_
_entity_poly.entity_id
_entity_poly.type
_entity_poly.pdbx_seq_one_letter_code
_entity_poly.pdbx_strand_id
1 'polypeptide(L)'
;METGQQFLMLKNSININSKLSFHLFNDGFFFNSNSESNYFLFEDINLSIENELLNFLKFNDINNSNEPKIVFFDSPSMFIPSKLHDHKNSKQFLSNYTGLKSNHKVVFDITDDEKICVIYQLNKEIEKTLTKSFTKLNFKHYTTILYNNLKEYSKSNSDSIMKLFVNLQKDKFDLFLIKNQNLIAYNSFPQSNADDFMYYLFALIEQYKLSENSFDLLFLDRIEVFENYYSTIKNFHDKIIFLEKEEALKVNNDHPSPYFLNII
;
A
#
# COMPACT_ATOMS: atom_id res chain seq x y z
N MET A 1 -26.78 0.30 30.59
CA MET A 1 -26.20 0.99 29.42
C MET A 1 -25.73 -0.11 28.49
N GLU A 2 -26.52 -0.38 27.45
CA GLU A 2 -26.13 -1.32 26.42
C GLU A 2 -25.07 -0.60 25.58
N THR A 3 -23.83 -1.05 25.68
CA THR A 3 -22.78 -0.69 24.73
C THR A 3 -23.16 -1.38 23.42
N GLY A 4 -23.81 -0.63 22.55
CA GLY A 4 -24.12 -1.10 21.20
C GLY A 4 -22.83 -1.35 20.45
N GLN A 5 -22.41 -2.61 20.38
CA GLN A 5 -21.46 -3.04 19.39
C GLN A 5 -22.06 -2.70 18.03
N GLN A 6 -21.53 -1.69 17.34
CA GLN A 6 -21.81 -1.50 15.93
C GLN A 6 -21.19 -2.68 15.20
N PHE A 7 -22.00 -3.66 14.88
CA PHE A 7 -21.53 -4.80 14.08
C PHE A 7 -21.10 -4.31 12.71
N LEU A 8 -19.90 -4.70 12.30
CA LEU A 8 -19.34 -4.46 10.97
C LEU A 8 -20.12 -5.26 9.92
N MET A 9 -21.36 -4.85 9.64
CA MET A 9 -22.23 -5.53 8.69
C MET A 9 -22.20 -4.87 7.32
N LEU A 10 -22.09 -5.68 6.30
CA LEU A 10 -22.25 -5.22 4.92
C LEU A 10 -23.73 -4.92 4.65
N LYS A 11 -24.00 -3.90 3.82
CA LYS A 11 -25.35 -3.50 3.44
C LYS A 11 -26.02 -4.50 2.52
N ASN A 12 -25.23 -5.22 1.72
CA ASN A 12 -25.68 -6.16 0.71
C ASN A 12 -25.06 -7.55 0.93
N SER A 13 -25.80 -8.60 0.56
CA SER A 13 -25.26 -9.96 0.54
C SER A 13 -24.19 -10.10 -0.55
N ILE A 14 -23.06 -10.73 -0.19
CA ILE A 14 -21.96 -10.96 -1.12
C ILE A 14 -22.31 -12.11 -2.04
N ASN A 15 -22.19 -11.89 -3.35
CA ASN A 15 -22.34 -12.96 -4.32
C ASN A 15 -21.12 -13.91 -4.24
N ILE A 16 -21.37 -15.21 -4.23
CA ILE A 16 -20.36 -16.28 -4.14
C ILE A 16 -19.27 -16.17 -5.22
N ASN A 17 -19.58 -15.57 -6.37
CA ASN A 17 -18.64 -15.38 -7.48
C ASN A 17 -17.96 -13.99 -7.50
N SER A 18 -18.15 -13.18 -6.47
CA SER A 18 -17.52 -11.86 -6.40
C SER A 18 -16.02 -11.96 -6.22
N LYS A 19 -15.25 -11.14 -6.92
CA LYS A 19 -13.84 -10.91 -6.58
C LYS A 19 -13.81 -10.17 -5.24
N LEU A 20 -13.06 -10.69 -4.30
CA LEU A 20 -12.90 -10.10 -2.97
C LEU A 20 -11.49 -9.60 -2.78
N SER A 21 -11.34 -8.44 -2.13
CA SER A 21 -10.07 -8.00 -1.61
C SER A 21 -10.18 -7.41 -0.21
N PHE A 22 -9.16 -7.65 0.59
CA PHE A 22 -8.98 -7.08 1.92
C PHE A 22 -7.66 -6.31 1.92
N HIS A 23 -7.71 -5.03 2.23
CA HIS A 23 -6.53 -4.19 2.39
C HIS A 23 -6.34 -3.95 3.89
N LEU A 24 -5.26 -4.47 4.44
CA LEU A 24 -5.00 -4.51 5.87
C LEU A 24 -4.09 -3.36 6.30
N PHE A 25 -4.57 -2.57 7.27
CA PHE A 25 -3.88 -1.45 7.91
C PHE A 25 -3.75 -1.71 9.42
N ASN A 26 -2.96 -0.90 10.12
CA ASN A 26 -2.82 -1.03 11.58
C ASN A 26 -4.10 -0.65 12.34
N ASP A 27 -4.88 0.27 11.80
CA ASP A 27 -6.08 0.85 12.42
C ASP A 27 -7.40 0.32 11.87
N GLY A 28 -7.35 -0.59 10.88
CA GLY A 28 -8.56 -1.11 10.24
C GLY A 28 -8.28 -1.96 9.02
N PHE A 29 -9.31 -2.23 8.26
CA PHE A 29 -9.18 -2.86 6.96
C PHE A 29 -10.20 -2.30 5.97
N PHE A 30 -9.79 -2.24 4.72
CA PHE A 30 -10.69 -1.96 3.62
C PHE A 30 -11.14 -3.27 3.00
N PHE A 31 -12.45 -3.45 2.89
CA PHE A 31 -13.07 -4.57 2.19
C PHE A 31 -13.61 -4.06 0.86
N ASN A 32 -13.36 -4.83 -0.19
CA ASN A 32 -13.92 -4.54 -1.49
C ASN A 32 -14.45 -5.81 -2.16
N SER A 33 -15.62 -5.68 -2.77
CA SER A 33 -16.28 -6.68 -3.60
C SER A 33 -16.85 -6.00 -4.85
N ASN A 34 -17.39 -6.78 -5.78
CA ASN A 34 -18.05 -6.22 -6.97
C ASN A 34 -19.26 -5.33 -6.63
N SER A 35 -19.86 -5.49 -5.46
CA SER A 35 -21.10 -4.82 -5.04
C SER A 35 -20.91 -3.78 -3.94
N GLU A 36 -19.83 -3.84 -3.22
CA GLU A 36 -19.64 -3.01 -2.03
C GLU A 36 -18.15 -2.78 -1.72
N SER A 37 -17.84 -1.55 -1.29
CA SER A 37 -16.50 -1.14 -0.90
C SER A 37 -16.60 -0.28 0.35
N ASN A 38 -16.02 -0.76 1.45
CA ASN A 38 -16.09 -0.06 2.74
C ASN A 38 -14.77 -0.17 3.51
N TYR A 39 -14.45 0.88 4.26
CA TYR A 39 -13.39 0.87 5.26
C TYR A 39 -13.98 0.62 6.65
N PHE A 40 -13.38 -0.30 7.39
CA PHE A 40 -13.77 -0.68 8.76
C PHE A 40 -12.64 -0.34 9.71
N LEU A 41 -12.84 0.67 10.56
CA LEU A 41 -11.92 0.98 11.66
C LEU A 41 -12.05 -0.08 12.77
N PHE A 42 -10.95 -0.41 13.43
CA PHE A 42 -10.98 -1.23 14.63
C PHE A 42 -11.52 -0.38 15.79
N GLU A 43 -12.60 -0.86 16.43
CA GLU A 43 -13.27 -0.14 17.51
C GLU A 43 -12.43 -0.12 18.78
N ASP A 44 -11.63 -1.15 19.02
CA ASP A 44 -10.78 -1.28 20.20
C ASP A 44 -9.34 -1.59 19.78
N ILE A 45 -8.43 -0.65 20.07
CA ILE A 45 -6.98 -0.80 19.86
C ILE A 45 -6.42 -2.04 20.60
N ASN A 46 -7.13 -2.55 21.60
CA ASN A 46 -6.74 -3.76 22.34
C ASN A 46 -7.24 -5.06 21.68
N LEU A 47 -8.18 -4.99 20.75
CA LEU A 47 -8.57 -6.15 19.97
C LEU A 47 -7.54 -6.40 18.87
N SER A 48 -7.19 -7.66 18.69
CA SER A 48 -6.27 -8.01 17.62
C SER A 48 -6.98 -7.95 16.26
N ILE A 49 -6.27 -7.48 15.25
CA ILE A 49 -6.72 -7.49 13.84
C ILE A 49 -7.35 -8.82 13.43
N GLU A 50 -6.80 -9.92 13.94
CA GLU A 50 -7.26 -11.28 13.64
C GLU A 50 -8.68 -11.53 14.15
N ASN A 51 -9.01 -11.02 15.33
CA ASN A 51 -10.35 -11.18 15.91
C ASN A 51 -11.39 -10.35 15.17
N GLU A 52 -11.05 -9.11 14.82
CA GLU A 52 -11.94 -8.24 14.03
C GLU A 52 -12.21 -8.83 12.64
N LEU A 53 -11.19 -9.30 11.94
CA LEU A 53 -11.36 -9.98 10.66
C LEU A 53 -12.22 -11.25 10.80
N LEU A 54 -11.97 -12.06 11.84
CA LEU A 54 -12.75 -13.27 12.07
C LEU A 54 -14.23 -12.97 12.34
N ASN A 55 -14.52 -11.94 13.14
CA ASN A 55 -15.87 -11.50 13.39
C ASN A 55 -16.54 -11.00 12.11
N PHE A 56 -15.86 -10.13 11.36
CA PHE A 56 -16.38 -9.65 10.08
C PHE A 56 -16.73 -10.78 9.11
N LEU A 57 -15.83 -11.76 8.93
CA LEU A 57 -16.04 -12.91 8.05
C LEU A 57 -17.24 -13.75 8.49
N LYS A 58 -17.40 -13.98 9.80
CA LYS A 58 -18.53 -14.75 10.35
C LYS A 58 -19.88 -14.02 10.22
N PHE A 59 -19.90 -12.72 10.56
CA PHE A 59 -21.15 -11.95 10.52
C PHE A 59 -21.68 -11.74 9.10
N ASN A 60 -20.79 -11.70 8.12
CA ASN A 60 -21.17 -11.49 6.73
C ASN A 60 -21.21 -12.80 5.90
N ASP A 61 -21.09 -13.96 6.56
CA ASP A 61 -21.09 -15.30 5.94
C ASP A 61 -20.11 -15.43 4.76
N ILE A 62 -18.95 -14.76 4.90
CA ILE A 62 -17.89 -14.76 3.88
C ILE A 62 -17.04 -16.01 4.07
N ASN A 63 -17.17 -16.97 3.18
CA ASN A 63 -16.44 -18.23 3.25
C ASN A 63 -16.09 -18.80 1.88
N ASN A 64 -15.19 -19.73 1.90
CA ASN A 64 -14.73 -20.79 0.96
C ASN A 64 -14.86 -20.66 -0.56
N SER A 65 -15.65 -19.77 -1.12
CA SER A 65 -15.97 -19.82 -2.55
C SER A 65 -15.04 -18.99 -3.44
N ASN A 66 -14.20 -18.15 -2.86
CA ASN A 66 -13.38 -17.19 -3.60
C ASN A 66 -11.92 -17.22 -3.13
N GLU A 67 -11.01 -16.90 -4.03
CA GLU A 67 -9.61 -16.65 -3.73
C GLU A 67 -9.42 -15.14 -3.46
N PRO A 68 -9.58 -14.67 -2.22
CA PRO A 68 -9.48 -13.24 -1.93
C PRO A 68 -8.04 -12.75 -2.10
N LYS A 69 -7.90 -11.54 -2.61
CA LYS A 69 -6.64 -10.82 -2.59
C LYS A 69 -6.48 -10.14 -1.23
N ILE A 70 -5.41 -10.43 -0.52
CA ILE A 70 -5.08 -9.84 0.77
C ILE A 70 -3.89 -8.91 0.57
N VAL A 71 -4.09 -7.61 0.75
CA VAL A 71 -3.06 -6.59 0.52
C VAL A 71 -2.62 -5.99 1.84
N PHE A 72 -1.31 -6.08 2.13
CA PHE A 72 -0.70 -5.52 3.34
C PHE A 72 -0.16 -4.12 3.09
N PHE A 73 -0.53 -3.17 3.97
CA PHE A 73 -0.11 -1.77 3.91
C PHE A 73 0.89 -1.38 4.99
N ASP A 74 0.77 -1.94 6.18
CA ASP A 74 1.56 -1.52 7.35
C ASP A 74 2.74 -2.44 7.68
N SER A 75 3.04 -3.36 6.77
CA SER A 75 4.25 -4.14 6.86
C SER A 75 5.40 -3.42 6.14
N PRO A 76 6.54 -3.20 6.79
CA PRO A 76 7.72 -2.69 6.10
C PRO A 76 8.12 -3.65 4.97
N SER A 77 8.47 -3.09 3.82
CA SER A 77 8.92 -3.87 2.66
C SER A 77 10.25 -3.38 2.11
N MET A 78 10.96 -4.27 1.44
CA MET A 78 12.21 -3.96 0.75
C MET A 78 12.19 -4.51 -0.66
N PHE A 79 12.66 -3.71 -1.62
CA PHE A 79 12.83 -4.09 -3.01
C PHE A 79 14.24 -4.61 -3.23
N ILE A 80 14.37 -5.82 -3.75
CA ILE A 80 15.65 -6.42 -4.12
C ILE A 80 15.60 -6.96 -5.55
N PRO A 81 16.72 -6.95 -6.30
CA PRO A 81 16.76 -7.65 -7.58
C PRO A 81 16.41 -9.12 -7.41
N SER A 82 15.52 -9.67 -8.27
CA SER A 82 15.06 -11.06 -8.14
C SER A 82 16.21 -12.08 -8.16
N LYS A 83 17.31 -11.75 -8.84
CA LYS A 83 18.53 -12.59 -8.87
C LYS A 83 19.24 -12.72 -7.52
N LEU A 84 18.99 -11.79 -6.58
CA LEU A 84 19.56 -11.82 -5.22
C LEU A 84 18.62 -12.48 -4.22
N HIS A 85 17.42 -12.84 -4.66
CA HIS A 85 16.41 -13.44 -3.80
C HIS A 85 16.77 -14.90 -3.51
N ASP A 86 16.97 -15.19 -2.22
CA ASP A 86 16.83 -16.50 -1.61
C ASP A 86 16.27 -16.35 -0.19
N HIS A 87 15.74 -17.42 0.38
CA HIS A 87 15.08 -17.36 1.69
C HIS A 87 15.97 -16.85 2.82
N LYS A 88 17.25 -17.21 2.82
CA LYS A 88 18.20 -16.84 3.87
C LYS A 88 18.57 -15.36 3.75
N ASN A 89 18.93 -14.94 2.54
CA ASN A 89 19.30 -13.55 2.26
C ASN A 89 18.13 -12.60 2.47
N SER A 90 16.95 -12.96 2.03
CA SER A 90 15.73 -12.12 2.20
C SER A 90 15.43 -11.85 3.67
N LYS A 91 15.53 -12.87 4.52
CA LYS A 91 15.38 -12.72 5.96
C LYS A 91 16.44 -11.78 6.57
N GLN A 92 17.70 -11.93 6.15
CA GLN A 92 18.79 -11.08 6.62
C GLN A 92 18.64 -9.64 6.16
N PHE A 93 18.32 -9.40 4.89
CA PHE A 93 18.07 -8.07 4.36
C PHE A 93 16.97 -7.35 5.14
N LEU A 94 15.82 -7.99 5.30
CA LEU A 94 14.70 -7.39 6.01
C LEU A 94 14.99 -7.18 7.50
N SER A 95 15.70 -8.11 8.16
CA SER A 95 16.07 -7.96 9.57
C SER A 95 17.01 -6.77 9.83
N ASN A 96 17.93 -6.52 8.91
CA ASN A 96 18.86 -5.39 9.00
C ASN A 96 18.15 -4.04 8.73
N TYR A 97 17.07 -4.06 7.96
CA TYR A 97 16.33 -2.85 7.59
C TYR A 97 15.29 -2.45 8.63
N THR A 98 14.49 -3.41 9.14
CA THR A 98 13.31 -3.10 9.97
C THR A 98 13.25 -3.86 11.29
N GLY A 99 14.15 -4.81 11.50
CA GLY A 99 13.96 -5.82 12.53
C GLY A 99 12.88 -6.85 12.18
N LEU A 100 12.88 -7.98 12.87
CA LEU A 100 11.88 -9.04 12.66
C LEU A 100 10.99 -9.19 13.90
N LYS A 101 9.69 -9.12 13.70
CA LYS A 101 8.69 -9.38 14.75
C LYS A 101 8.57 -10.90 14.97
N SER A 102 8.51 -11.34 16.22
CA SER A 102 8.53 -12.78 16.59
C SER A 102 7.36 -13.60 16.02
N ASN A 103 6.18 -13.00 15.92
CA ASN A 103 4.98 -13.64 15.39
C ASN A 103 4.82 -13.46 13.86
N HIS A 104 5.84 -12.95 13.17
CA HIS A 104 5.83 -12.74 11.72
C HIS A 104 6.74 -13.75 11.01
N LYS A 105 6.44 -13.99 9.75
CA LYS A 105 7.32 -14.68 8.80
C LYS A 105 7.69 -13.75 7.66
N VAL A 106 8.85 -13.95 7.07
CA VAL A 106 9.26 -13.23 5.86
C VAL A 106 8.65 -13.93 4.65
N VAL A 107 7.98 -13.15 3.83
CA VAL A 107 7.38 -13.55 2.56
C VAL A 107 7.82 -12.60 1.46
N PHE A 108 7.50 -12.92 0.23
CA PHE A 108 7.88 -12.09 -0.90
C PHE A 108 6.84 -12.11 -2.02
N ASP A 109 6.83 -11.04 -2.78
CA ASP A 109 6.15 -10.91 -4.07
C ASP A 109 7.18 -10.77 -5.18
N ILE A 110 6.83 -11.20 -6.37
CA ILE A 110 7.58 -10.91 -7.59
C ILE A 110 6.79 -9.86 -8.40
N THR A 111 7.47 -8.87 -8.92
CA THR A 111 6.88 -7.88 -9.85
C THR A 111 6.54 -8.52 -11.19
N ASP A 112 5.61 -7.93 -11.96
CA ASP A 112 5.11 -8.51 -13.20
C ASP A 112 6.19 -8.71 -14.27
N ASP A 113 7.28 -7.94 -14.22
CA ASP A 113 8.45 -8.11 -15.11
C ASP A 113 9.50 -9.10 -14.58
N GLU A 114 9.22 -9.72 -13.44
CA GLU A 114 10.09 -10.69 -12.75
C GLU A 114 11.49 -10.17 -12.36
N LYS A 115 11.73 -8.86 -12.47
CA LYS A 115 13.05 -8.27 -12.19
C LYS A 115 13.28 -7.96 -10.72
N ILE A 116 12.21 -7.71 -9.98
CA ILE A 116 12.26 -7.27 -8.59
C ILE A 116 11.47 -8.23 -7.72
N CYS A 117 12.04 -8.56 -6.59
CA CYS A 117 11.39 -9.26 -5.49
C CYS A 117 11.15 -8.25 -4.37
N VAL A 118 9.90 -8.14 -3.93
CA VAL A 118 9.49 -7.30 -2.79
C VAL A 118 9.35 -8.22 -1.59
N ILE A 119 10.23 -8.07 -0.60
CA ILE A 119 10.22 -8.86 0.63
C ILE A 119 9.55 -8.07 1.74
N TYR A 120 8.73 -8.73 2.55
CA TYR A 120 7.99 -8.12 3.66
C TYR A 120 7.66 -9.11 4.77
N GLN A 121 7.12 -8.62 5.88
CA GLN A 121 6.72 -9.45 7.00
C GLN A 121 5.21 -9.74 6.96
N LEU A 122 4.84 -11.00 7.11
CA LEU A 122 3.46 -11.47 7.22
C LEU A 122 3.18 -11.92 8.66
N ASN A 123 2.16 -11.36 9.29
CA ASN A 123 1.69 -11.83 10.59
C ASN A 123 1.09 -13.24 10.49
N LYS A 124 1.63 -14.18 11.26
CA LYS A 124 1.22 -15.59 11.23
C LYS A 124 -0.21 -15.82 11.74
N GLU A 125 -0.70 -15.00 12.68
CA GLU A 125 -2.05 -15.15 13.19
C GLU A 125 -3.09 -14.65 12.18
N ILE A 126 -2.81 -13.56 11.45
CA ILE A 126 -3.65 -13.12 10.32
C ILE A 126 -3.73 -14.22 9.28
N GLU A 127 -2.60 -14.78 8.85
CA GLU A 127 -2.59 -15.88 7.90
C GLU A 127 -3.41 -17.06 8.40
N LYS A 128 -3.19 -17.50 9.63
CA LYS A 128 -3.91 -18.62 10.26
C LYS A 128 -5.43 -18.36 10.34
N THR A 129 -5.82 -17.12 10.61
CA THR A 129 -7.23 -16.75 10.67
C THR A 129 -7.88 -16.82 9.30
N LEU A 130 -7.22 -16.25 8.28
CA LEU A 130 -7.74 -16.25 6.91
C LEU A 130 -7.75 -17.65 6.29
N THR A 131 -6.75 -18.49 6.56
CA THR A 131 -6.70 -19.87 6.06
C THR A 131 -7.77 -20.80 6.65
N LYS A 132 -8.42 -20.41 7.75
CA LYS A 132 -9.60 -21.12 8.25
C LYS A 132 -10.86 -20.82 7.44
N SER A 133 -10.94 -19.64 6.85
CA SER A 133 -12.12 -19.16 6.11
C SER A 133 -12.00 -19.38 4.60
N PHE A 134 -10.78 -19.44 4.07
CA PHE A 134 -10.51 -19.55 2.64
C PHE A 134 -9.55 -20.69 2.32
N THR A 135 -9.85 -21.46 1.29
CA THR A 135 -8.99 -22.57 0.83
C THR A 135 -7.76 -22.07 0.06
N LYS A 136 -7.89 -20.92 -0.60
CA LYS A 136 -6.80 -20.26 -1.33
C LYS A 136 -6.75 -18.80 -0.94
N LEU A 137 -5.54 -18.27 -0.80
CA LEU A 137 -5.27 -16.87 -0.45
C LEU A 137 -4.18 -16.32 -1.37
N ASN A 138 -4.41 -15.13 -1.86
CA ASN A 138 -3.42 -14.39 -2.64
C ASN A 138 -2.92 -13.21 -1.80
N PHE A 139 -1.78 -13.39 -1.16
CA PHE A 139 -1.13 -12.33 -0.38
C PHE A 139 -0.29 -11.44 -1.28
N LYS A 140 -0.41 -10.13 -1.12
CA LYS A 140 0.40 -9.13 -1.80
C LYS A 140 0.75 -7.99 -0.87
N HIS A 141 1.92 -7.41 -1.08
CA HIS A 141 2.25 -6.12 -0.50
C HIS A 141 1.78 -4.99 -1.42
N TYR A 142 1.22 -3.91 -0.86
CA TYR A 142 0.69 -2.81 -1.68
C TYR A 142 1.73 -2.19 -2.60
N THR A 143 3.00 -2.10 -2.16
CA THR A 143 4.07 -1.50 -2.95
C THR A 143 4.41 -2.30 -4.20
N THR A 144 4.22 -3.64 -4.19
CA THR A 144 4.36 -4.48 -5.38
C THR A 144 3.34 -4.09 -6.44
N ILE A 145 2.07 -3.96 -6.02
CA ILE A 145 0.97 -3.60 -6.90
C ILE A 145 1.15 -2.17 -7.40
N LEU A 146 1.47 -1.26 -6.48
CA LEU A 146 1.70 0.14 -6.80
C LEU A 146 2.85 0.30 -7.82
N TYR A 147 3.99 -0.34 -7.59
CA TYR A 147 5.11 -0.29 -8.53
C TYR A 147 4.75 -0.79 -9.93
N ASN A 148 4.03 -1.91 -10.04
CA ASN A 148 3.58 -2.42 -11.34
C ASN A 148 2.72 -1.39 -12.08
N ASN A 149 1.79 -0.72 -11.39
CA ASN A 149 0.95 0.32 -11.96
C ASN A 149 1.76 1.56 -12.40
N LEU A 150 2.70 2.01 -11.55
CA LEU A 150 3.57 3.16 -11.88
C LEU A 150 4.50 2.86 -13.04
N LYS A 151 4.94 1.64 -13.17
CA LYS A 151 5.73 1.18 -14.30
C LYS A 151 4.93 1.21 -15.60
N GLU A 152 3.68 0.73 -15.60
CA GLU A 152 2.80 0.80 -16.77
C GLU A 152 2.46 2.25 -17.14
N TYR A 153 2.21 3.12 -16.15
CA TYR A 153 2.08 4.55 -16.39
C TYR A 153 3.32 5.14 -17.06
N SER A 154 4.51 4.77 -16.59
CA SER A 154 5.78 5.25 -17.14
C SER A 154 6.04 4.75 -18.58
N LYS A 155 5.44 3.62 -18.96
CA LYS A 155 5.49 3.08 -20.32
C LYS A 155 4.61 3.87 -21.28
N SER A 156 3.41 4.24 -20.85
CA SER A 156 2.45 5.01 -21.64
C SER A 156 2.95 6.43 -21.92
N ASN A 157 3.75 6.97 -21.00
CA ASN A 157 4.31 8.32 -21.04
C ASN A 157 5.84 8.26 -21.23
N SER A 158 6.29 7.65 -22.33
CA SER A 158 7.69 7.33 -22.62
C SER A 158 8.50 8.52 -23.11
N ASP A 159 8.63 9.54 -22.26
CA ASP A 159 9.70 10.52 -22.38
C ASP A 159 10.96 10.03 -21.65
N SER A 160 12.13 10.52 -22.05
CA SER A 160 13.42 10.15 -21.42
C SER A 160 13.62 10.74 -20.02
N ILE A 161 12.64 11.48 -19.52
CA ILE A 161 12.66 12.18 -18.23
C ILE A 161 12.44 11.18 -17.09
N MET A 162 13.17 11.34 -15.98
CA MET A 162 12.92 10.56 -14.78
C MET A 162 11.57 10.95 -14.17
N LYS A 163 10.89 10.00 -13.56
CA LYS A 163 9.64 10.23 -12.83
C LYS A 163 9.84 9.89 -11.37
N LEU A 164 9.67 10.89 -10.52
CA LEU A 164 9.67 10.72 -9.07
C LEU A 164 8.23 10.73 -8.57
N PHE A 165 7.71 9.55 -8.28
CA PHE A 165 6.37 9.38 -7.75
C PHE A 165 6.39 9.46 -6.22
N VAL A 166 5.43 10.18 -5.68
CA VAL A 166 5.23 10.40 -4.24
C VAL A 166 3.87 9.85 -3.84
N ASN A 167 3.85 8.88 -2.94
CA ASN A 167 2.65 8.33 -2.33
C ASN A 167 2.57 8.77 -0.87
N LEU A 168 1.81 9.84 -0.60
CA LEU A 168 1.59 10.33 0.77
C LEU A 168 0.56 9.47 1.50
N GLN A 169 0.87 9.11 2.74
CA GLN A 169 -0.01 8.38 3.66
C GLN A 169 0.00 9.10 5.02
N LYS A 170 -0.87 8.71 5.94
CA LYS A 170 -1.07 9.37 7.23
C LYS A 170 0.23 9.53 8.04
N ASP A 171 1.04 8.47 8.13
CA ASP A 171 2.22 8.39 9.01
C ASP A 171 3.53 8.08 8.27
N LYS A 172 3.45 7.92 6.95
CA LYS A 172 4.59 7.62 6.08
C LYS A 172 4.35 8.11 4.66
N PHE A 173 5.39 8.09 3.86
CA PHE A 173 5.27 8.25 2.41
C PHE A 173 6.28 7.38 1.67
N ASP A 174 5.93 7.05 0.44
CA ASP A 174 6.79 6.26 -0.44
C ASP A 174 7.30 7.13 -1.58
N LEU A 175 8.56 6.93 -1.94
CA LEU A 175 9.20 7.53 -3.11
C LEU A 175 9.61 6.43 -4.10
N PHE A 176 9.14 6.56 -5.35
CA PHE A 176 9.56 5.68 -6.45
C PHE A 176 10.21 6.54 -7.53
N LEU A 177 11.51 6.38 -7.73
CA LEU A 177 12.23 7.00 -8.85
C LEU A 177 12.30 5.99 -10.00
N ILE A 178 11.64 6.31 -11.12
CA ILE A 178 11.55 5.42 -12.28
C ILE A 178 12.10 6.13 -13.53
N LYS A 179 12.91 5.42 -14.30
CA LYS A 179 13.42 5.88 -15.60
C LYS A 179 13.26 4.77 -16.64
N ASN A 180 12.61 5.08 -17.77
CA ASN A 180 12.40 4.11 -18.86
C ASN A 180 11.86 2.76 -18.35
N GLN A 181 10.83 2.78 -17.48
CA GLN A 181 10.22 1.61 -16.86
C GLN A 181 11.13 0.82 -15.88
N ASN A 182 12.33 1.29 -15.60
CA ASN A 182 13.22 0.67 -14.62
C ASN A 182 13.17 1.44 -13.31
N LEU A 183 13.02 0.72 -12.21
CA LEU A 183 13.16 1.29 -10.87
C LEU A 183 14.61 1.68 -10.64
N ILE A 184 14.84 2.94 -10.33
CA ILE A 184 16.15 3.47 -9.93
C ILE A 184 16.28 3.46 -8.41
N ALA A 185 15.20 3.89 -7.72
CA ALA A 185 15.15 3.89 -6.26
C ALA A 185 13.72 3.68 -5.78
N TYR A 186 13.60 3.03 -4.64
CA TYR A 186 12.40 2.98 -3.80
C TYR A 186 12.80 3.18 -2.35
N ASN A 187 12.08 4.05 -1.66
CA ASN A 187 12.20 4.22 -0.22
C ASN A 187 10.81 4.53 0.37
N SER A 188 10.58 4.06 1.58
CA SER A 188 9.45 4.43 2.41
C SER A 188 9.98 5.10 3.68
N PHE A 189 9.48 6.28 3.99
CA PHE A 189 9.93 7.09 5.11
C PHE A 189 8.77 7.38 6.06
N PRO A 190 9.01 7.37 7.38
CA PRO A 190 8.04 7.90 8.32
C PRO A 190 7.92 9.41 8.14
N GLN A 191 6.74 9.95 8.42
CA GLN A 191 6.51 11.38 8.48
C GLN A 191 5.59 11.73 9.64
N SER A 192 5.86 12.88 10.26
CA SER A 192 4.98 13.49 11.26
C SER A 192 4.48 14.86 10.81
N ASN A 193 5.16 15.48 9.84
CA ASN A 193 4.88 16.83 9.36
C ASN A 193 5.49 17.05 7.96
N ALA A 194 5.25 18.21 7.37
CA ALA A 194 5.77 18.57 6.05
C ALA A 194 7.31 18.71 6.02
N ASP A 195 7.95 19.08 7.13
CA ASP A 195 9.42 19.27 7.19
C ASP A 195 10.14 17.92 7.09
N ASP A 196 9.64 16.87 7.77
CA ASP A 196 10.15 15.51 7.63
C ASP A 196 10.09 15.05 6.17
N PHE A 197 8.93 15.27 5.54
CA PHE A 197 8.73 14.92 4.14
C PHE A 197 9.72 15.66 3.22
N MET A 198 9.86 16.99 3.38
CA MET A 198 10.76 17.80 2.58
C MET A 198 12.22 17.35 2.74
N TYR A 199 12.63 17.05 3.97
CA TYR A 199 13.98 16.57 4.25
C TYR A 199 14.32 15.30 3.44
N TYR A 200 13.48 14.28 3.51
CA TYR A 200 13.74 13.02 2.80
C TYR A 200 13.60 13.15 1.30
N LEU A 201 12.64 13.96 0.82
CA LEU A 201 12.46 14.22 -0.61
C LEU A 201 13.71 14.88 -1.20
N PHE A 202 14.23 15.93 -0.55
CA PHE A 202 15.44 16.62 -1.02
C PHE A 202 16.69 15.78 -0.85
N ALA A 203 16.80 14.97 0.21
CA ALA A 203 17.89 14.02 0.35
C ALA A 203 17.98 13.04 -0.83
N LEU A 204 16.81 12.55 -1.32
CA LEU A 204 16.75 11.69 -2.50
C LEU A 204 17.11 12.48 -3.77
N ILE A 205 16.56 13.68 -3.96
CA ILE A 205 16.86 14.55 -5.11
C ILE A 205 18.38 14.81 -5.19
N GLU A 206 19.03 15.13 -4.08
CA GLU A 206 20.47 15.36 -3.99
C GLU A 206 21.27 14.09 -4.26
N GLN A 207 20.90 12.97 -3.64
CA GLN A 207 21.56 11.67 -3.80
C GLN A 207 21.62 11.24 -5.28
N TYR A 208 20.53 11.44 -6.02
CA TYR A 208 20.45 11.08 -7.44
C TYR A 208 20.79 12.25 -8.39
N LYS A 209 21.26 13.39 -7.84
CA LYS A 209 21.66 14.60 -8.59
C LYS A 209 20.57 15.04 -9.59
N LEU A 210 19.32 15.02 -9.13
CA LEU A 210 18.19 15.43 -9.96
C LEU A 210 18.16 16.97 -10.04
N SER A 211 18.32 17.50 -11.24
CA SER A 211 18.09 18.93 -11.51
C SER A 211 16.63 19.18 -11.86
N GLU A 212 16.14 20.39 -11.65
CA GLU A 212 14.75 20.79 -11.81
C GLU A 212 14.08 20.32 -13.11
N ASN A 213 14.82 20.36 -14.22
CA ASN A 213 14.33 19.94 -15.54
C ASN A 213 14.64 18.48 -15.90
N SER A 214 15.27 17.71 -15.01
CA SER A 214 15.67 16.33 -15.27
C SER A 214 14.65 15.28 -14.84
N PHE A 215 13.62 15.68 -14.10
CA PHE A 215 12.57 14.79 -13.62
C PHE A 215 11.22 15.48 -13.52
N ASP A 216 10.16 14.69 -13.59
CA ASP A 216 8.82 15.07 -13.22
C ASP A 216 8.54 14.62 -11.79
N LEU A 217 7.96 15.51 -10.97
CA LEU A 217 7.49 15.20 -9.62
C LEU A 217 5.99 14.91 -9.64
N LEU A 218 5.62 13.65 -9.37
CA LEU A 218 4.24 13.17 -9.52
C LEU A 218 3.69 12.72 -8.17
N PHE A 219 2.66 13.38 -7.70
CA PHE A 219 1.91 12.96 -6.52
C PHE A 219 0.80 11.99 -6.90
N LEU A 220 0.66 10.92 -6.12
CA LEU A 220 -0.42 9.96 -6.29
C LEU A 220 -1.66 10.49 -5.58
N ASP A 221 -2.56 11.10 -6.38
CA ASP A 221 -3.73 11.86 -5.97
C ASP A 221 -3.41 13.20 -5.28
N ARG A 222 -4.44 14.05 -5.19
CA ARG A 222 -4.41 15.29 -4.43
C ARG A 222 -5.33 15.17 -3.23
N ILE A 223 -4.76 15.12 -2.03
CA ILE A 223 -5.47 14.91 -0.78
C ILE A 223 -5.43 16.20 0.03
N GLU A 224 -6.57 16.72 0.43
CA GLU A 224 -6.72 18.03 1.10
C GLU A 224 -5.86 18.13 2.38
N VAL A 225 -5.77 17.06 3.15
CA VAL A 225 -4.97 17.03 4.40
C VAL A 225 -3.47 17.28 4.16
N PHE A 226 -2.97 17.09 2.93
CA PHE A 226 -1.58 17.32 2.54
C PHE A 226 -1.36 18.61 1.73
N GLU A 227 -2.32 19.53 1.69
CA GLU A 227 -2.19 20.77 0.90
C GLU A 227 -0.98 21.64 1.30
N ASN A 228 -0.61 21.61 2.58
CA ASN A 228 0.60 22.30 3.07
C ASN A 228 1.90 21.67 2.50
N TYR A 229 1.94 20.37 2.23
CA TYR A 229 3.08 19.69 1.61
C TYR A 229 3.24 20.17 0.16
N TYR A 230 2.14 20.20 -0.59
CA TYR A 230 2.15 20.64 -1.98
C TYR A 230 2.55 22.11 -2.13
N SER A 231 2.01 22.98 -1.27
CA SER A 231 2.32 24.41 -1.30
C SER A 231 3.78 24.68 -0.94
N THR A 232 4.34 23.92 0.00
CA THR A 232 5.75 24.05 0.38
C THR A 232 6.66 23.66 -0.77
N ILE A 233 6.38 22.53 -1.44
CA ILE A 233 7.19 22.04 -2.57
C ILE A 233 7.17 23.01 -3.74
N LYS A 234 6.04 23.66 -4.03
CA LYS A 234 5.94 24.64 -5.12
C LYS A 234 6.93 25.78 -5.03
N ASN A 235 7.46 26.08 -3.83
CA ASN A 235 8.51 27.07 -3.66
C ASN A 235 9.90 26.60 -4.17
N PHE A 236 10.05 25.29 -4.46
CA PHE A 236 11.32 24.68 -4.83
C PHE A 236 11.27 23.93 -6.17
N HIS A 237 10.08 23.52 -6.60
CA HIS A 237 9.87 22.77 -7.83
C HIS A 237 8.54 23.19 -8.46
N ASP A 238 8.62 23.95 -9.56
CA ASP A 238 7.45 24.56 -10.19
C ASP A 238 6.51 23.53 -10.84
N LYS A 239 7.06 22.42 -11.32
CA LYS A 239 6.33 21.41 -12.08
C LYS A 239 5.89 20.23 -11.23
N ILE A 240 4.79 20.40 -10.52
CA ILE A 240 4.13 19.31 -9.77
C ILE A 240 2.96 18.76 -10.59
N ILE A 241 2.90 17.45 -10.72
CA ILE A 241 1.85 16.72 -11.44
C ILE A 241 1.06 15.89 -10.41
N PHE A 242 -0.27 15.94 -10.47
CA PHE A 242 -1.14 15.09 -9.68
C PHE A 242 -1.72 13.99 -10.58
N LEU A 243 -1.54 12.74 -10.17
CA LEU A 243 -2.20 11.60 -10.79
C LEU A 243 -3.55 11.40 -10.11
N GLU A 244 -4.54 12.18 -10.52
CA GLU A 244 -5.88 12.13 -9.96
C GLU A 244 -6.65 10.91 -10.46
N LYS A 245 -7.51 10.39 -9.62
CA LYS A 245 -8.43 9.30 -9.95
C LYS A 245 -9.71 9.82 -10.55
N GLU A 246 -10.36 8.96 -11.32
CA GLU A 246 -11.76 9.17 -11.70
C GLU A 246 -12.65 9.24 -10.45
N GLU A 247 -13.60 10.19 -10.41
CA GLU A 247 -14.47 10.41 -9.25
C GLU A 247 -15.27 9.18 -8.80
N ALA A 248 -15.60 8.28 -9.74
CA ALA A 248 -16.29 7.04 -9.45
C ALA A 248 -15.53 6.08 -8.51
N LEU A 249 -14.23 6.32 -8.30
CA LEU A 249 -13.35 5.51 -7.44
C LEU A 249 -13.04 6.18 -6.10
N LYS A 250 -13.61 7.35 -5.81
CA LYS A 250 -13.47 8.02 -4.51
C LYS A 250 -14.34 7.31 -3.48
N VAL A 251 -13.77 6.35 -2.79
CA VAL A 251 -14.41 5.69 -1.64
C VAL A 251 -13.92 6.36 -0.37
N ASN A 252 -14.87 6.77 0.45
CA ASN A 252 -14.74 7.23 1.83
C ASN A 252 -13.58 8.22 2.10
N ASN A 253 -13.93 9.49 2.32
CA ASN A 253 -12.99 10.58 2.63
C ASN A 253 -12.19 10.37 3.94
N ASP A 254 -12.50 9.33 4.71
CA ASP A 254 -11.92 9.09 6.03
C ASP A 254 -10.60 8.34 5.99
N HIS A 255 -10.22 7.75 4.85
CA HIS A 255 -8.92 7.08 4.71
C HIS A 255 -7.94 7.96 3.90
N PRO A 256 -6.78 8.30 4.47
CA PRO A 256 -5.83 9.26 3.88
C PRO A 256 -5.02 8.70 2.69
N SER A 257 -5.47 7.65 2.05
CA SER A 257 -4.76 7.02 0.92
C SER A 257 -5.72 6.55 -0.17
N PRO A 258 -6.40 7.47 -0.87
CA PRO A 258 -7.39 7.13 -1.88
C PRO A 258 -6.82 6.41 -3.11
N TYR A 259 -5.52 6.48 -3.36
CA TYR A 259 -4.89 5.81 -4.51
C TYR A 259 -4.99 4.28 -4.45
N PHE A 260 -5.27 3.70 -3.30
CA PHE A 260 -5.37 2.25 -3.09
C PHE A 260 -6.55 1.60 -3.80
N LEU A 261 -7.55 2.35 -4.19
CA LEU A 261 -8.73 1.81 -4.87
C LEU A 261 -8.42 1.27 -6.27
N ASN A 262 -7.35 1.75 -6.91
CA ASN A 262 -6.89 1.24 -8.20
C ASN A 262 -6.02 -0.01 -8.09
N ILE A 263 -5.82 -0.51 -6.87
CA ILE A 263 -4.97 -1.67 -6.58
C ILE A 263 -5.76 -2.99 -6.60
N ILE A 264 -7.02 -2.95 -6.96
CA ILE A 264 -7.92 -4.12 -6.96
C ILE A 264 -7.75 -4.98 -8.20
#